data_c2163468b2ac5d2a6e4adea8a75b20e1
#
_entry.id   c2163468b2ac5d2a6e4adea8a75b20e1
#
_cell.length_a   1.000
_cell.length_b   1.000
_cell.length_c   1.000
_cell.angle_alpha   90.00
_cell.angle_beta   90.00
_cell.angle_gamma   90.00
#
_symmetry.space_group_name_H-M   'P 1'
#
loop_
_entity.id
_entity.type
_entity.pdbx_description
1 polymer ?
#
loop_
_entity_poly.entity_id
_entity_poly.type
_entity_poly.pdbx_seq_one_letter_code
_entity_poly.pdbx_strand_id
1 'polypeptide(L)'
;MRARHVSAVFAPLSGGRRGLRRRLAWTLALGLFLAAVPARAELRFSDRPEVFLNDQELTVQAVLLGAIPPTFHEHLHSGVATHIRFHVELWQYNGRFLPNERLQARMVERQLTYNVVTKEYKVASSTGEQREPYVTKDLREAQRVASEIRGLKLGAASALDPRGEYYVQVRADVSLGGVNTFLARLTGEAEQTDWVRSTLLTVTRTQ
;
A
#
# COMPACT_ATOMS: atom_id res chain seq x y z
N MET A 1 -29.24 -70.00 -63.01
CA MET A 1 -29.57 -68.95 -62.03
C MET A 1 -28.31 -68.45 -61.40
N ARG A 2 -27.87 -67.24 -61.63
CA ARG A 2 -26.62 -66.64 -61.22
C ARG A 2 -26.81 -65.84 -59.96
N ALA A 3 -26.09 -66.20 -58.88
CA ALA A 3 -26.02 -65.41 -57.68
C ALA A 3 -24.87 -64.37 -57.85
N ARG A 4 -25.17 -63.08 -57.58
CA ARG A 4 -24.19 -61.99 -57.57
C ARG A 4 -23.67 -61.79 -56.16
N HIS A 5 -22.38 -61.94 -55.97
CA HIS A 5 -21.64 -61.50 -54.79
C HIS A 5 -21.51 -59.99 -54.79
N VAL A 6 -21.92 -59.38 -53.70
CA VAL A 6 -21.64 -57.95 -53.39
C VAL A 6 -20.54 -57.92 -52.35
N SER A 7 -19.34 -57.50 -52.75
CA SER A 7 -18.22 -57.24 -51.86
C SER A 7 -18.36 -55.81 -51.27
N ALA A 8 -18.53 -55.74 -49.95
CA ALA A 8 -18.43 -54.47 -49.23
C ALA A 8 -16.97 -54.14 -48.92
N VAL A 9 -16.50 -53.01 -49.47
CA VAL A 9 -15.17 -52.44 -49.22
C VAL A 9 -15.26 -51.60 -47.95
N PHE A 10 -14.64 -52.07 -46.88
CA PHE A 10 -14.45 -51.27 -45.64
C PHE A 10 -13.21 -50.35 -45.83
N ALA A 11 -13.43 -49.04 -45.84
CA ALA A 11 -12.38 -48.04 -45.80
C ALA A 11 -12.01 -47.74 -44.33
N PRO A 12 -10.74 -47.66 -43.93
CA PRO A 12 -10.34 -47.31 -42.58
C PRO A 12 -10.42 -45.79 -42.34
N LEU A 13 -11.21 -45.37 -41.39
CA LEU A 13 -11.25 -43.99 -40.88
C LEU A 13 -9.99 -43.72 -40.04
N SER A 14 -8.94 -43.23 -40.68
CA SER A 14 -7.74 -42.70 -40.01
C SER A 14 -7.77 -41.15 -40.01
N GLY A 15 -8.33 -40.54 -39.02
CA GLY A 15 -8.38 -39.08 -39.00
C GLY A 15 -8.95 -38.45 -37.74
N GLY A 16 -8.42 -38.74 -36.57
CA GLY A 16 -9.00 -38.17 -35.34
C GLY A 16 -8.03 -37.68 -34.24
N ARG A 17 -6.75 -38.06 -34.32
CA ARG A 17 -5.85 -37.78 -33.16
C ARG A 17 -5.03 -36.49 -33.25
N ARG A 18 -4.87 -35.87 -34.44
CA ARG A 18 -4.06 -34.64 -34.60
C ARG A 18 -4.85 -33.36 -34.24
N GLY A 19 -6.17 -33.34 -34.37
CA GLY A 19 -7.01 -32.17 -34.07
C GLY A 19 -7.19 -31.93 -32.56
N LEU A 20 -7.22 -33.01 -31.76
CA LEU A 20 -7.44 -32.93 -30.32
C LEU A 20 -6.23 -32.33 -29.58
N ARG A 21 -5.00 -32.73 -29.98
CA ARG A 21 -3.75 -32.22 -29.41
C ARG A 21 -3.53 -30.73 -29.73
N ARG A 22 -3.91 -30.26 -30.92
CA ARG A 22 -3.85 -28.83 -31.25
C ARG A 22 -4.84 -27.99 -30.46
N ARG A 23 -6.04 -28.46 -30.26
CA ARG A 23 -7.06 -27.72 -29.47
C ARG A 23 -6.69 -27.66 -27.99
N LEU A 24 -6.10 -28.74 -27.41
CA LEU A 24 -5.59 -28.72 -26.03
C LEU A 24 -4.40 -27.76 -25.86
N ALA A 25 -3.49 -27.67 -26.84
CA ALA A 25 -2.36 -26.75 -26.79
C ALA A 25 -2.80 -25.29 -26.84
N TRP A 26 -3.83 -24.94 -27.59
CA TRP A 26 -4.36 -23.58 -27.66
C TRP A 26 -5.12 -23.17 -26.39
N THR A 27 -5.84 -24.09 -25.74
CA THR A 27 -6.53 -23.82 -24.48
C THR A 27 -5.52 -23.66 -23.31
N LEU A 28 -4.43 -24.41 -23.30
CA LEU A 28 -3.34 -24.26 -22.33
C LEU A 28 -2.57 -22.94 -22.53
N ALA A 29 -2.30 -22.53 -23.77
CA ALA A 29 -1.63 -21.27 -24.08
C ALA A 29 -2.51 -20.05 -23.71
N LEU A 30 -3.82 -20.11 -23.94
CA LEU A 30 -4.77 -19.05 -23.57
C LEU A 30 -4.92 -18.96 -22.06
N GLY A 31 -4.92 -20.09 -21.34
CA GLY A 31 -4.96 -20.12 -19.88
C GLY A 31 -3.71 -19.55 -19.22
N LEU A 32 -2.53 -19.74 -19.81
CA LEU A 32 -1.27 -19.18 -19.30
C LEU A 32 -1.17 -17.66 -19.51
N PHE A 33 -1.82 -17.13 -20.55
CA PHE A 33 -1.83 -15.68 -20.84
C PHE A 33 -2.74 -14.89 -19.90
N LEU A 34 -3.78 -15.52 -19.32
CA LEU A 34 -4.65 -14.87 -18.32
C LEU A 34 -4.05 -14.84 -16.90
N ALA A 35 -2.99 -15.61 -16.63
CA ALA A 35 -2.38 -15.68 -15.30
C ALA A 35 -1.31 -14.60 -15.04
N ALA A 36 -0.91 -13.83 -16.04
CA ALA A 36 0.01 -12.71 -15.88
C ALA A 36 -0.74 -11.40 -15.55
N VAL A 37 -1.52 -11.40 -14.46
CA VAL A 37 -1.94 -10.13 -13.85
C VAL A 37 -0.66 -9.53 -13.24
N PRO A 38 -0.18 -8.36 -13.70
CA PRO A 38 0.93 -7.71 -13.07
C PRO A 38 0.55 -7.47 -11.61
N ALA A 39 1.35 -8.01 -10.68
CA ALA A 39 1.21 -7.74 -9.26
C ALA A 39 1.41 -6.22 -9.08
N ARG A 40 0.30 -5.50 -9.02
CA ARG A 40 0.32 -4.08 -8.67
C ARG A 40 0.85 -4.00 -7.24
N ALA A 41 1.89 -3.23 -7.03
CA ALA A 41 2.35 -2.96 -5.67
C ALA A 41 1.23 -2.20 -4.97
N GLU A 42 0.47 -2.92 -4.16
CA GLU A 42 -0.65 -2.37 -3.40
C GLU A 42 -0.12 -1.45 -2.30
N LEU A 43 -0.71 -0.28 -2.18
CA LEU A 43 -0.42 0.67 -1.11
C LEU A 43 -0.92 0.10 0.22
N ARG A 44 -0.01 -0.26 1.12
CA ARG A 44 -0.33 -0.85 2.42
C ARG A 44 0.75 -0.61 3.45
N PHE A 45 0.41 -0.71 4.72
CA PHE A 45 1.44 -0.78 5.77
C PHE A 45 2.11 -2.15 5.79
N SER A 46 3.42 -2.18 6.11
CA SER A 46 4.18 -3.44 6.23
C SER A 46 3.62 -4.30 7.35
N ASP A 47 3.34 -3.66 8.48
CA ASP A 47 2.86 -4.26 9.72
C ASP A 47 1.90 -3.32 10.46
N ARG A 48 1.43 -3.76 11.61
CA ARG A 48 0.71 -2.91 12.54
C ARG A 48 1.63 -1.80 13.05
N PRO A 49 1.09 -0.57 13.28
CA PRO A 49 1.89 0.49 13.86
C PRO A 49 2.41 0.07 15.24
N GLU A 50 3.69 0.31 15.47
CA GLU A 50 4.33 0.09 16.76
C GLU A 50 4.26 1.36 17.59
N VAL A 51 3.94 1.21 18.87
CA VAL A 51 3.81 2.32 19.81
C VAL A 51 4.81 2.12 20.94
N PHE A 52 5.60 3.15 21.17
CA PHE A 52 6.64 3.15 22.20
C PHE A 52 6.39 4.27 23.20
N LEU A 53 6.79 4.03 24.44
CA LEU A 53 6.91 5.06 25.44
C LEU A 53 8.38 5.52 25.45
N ASN A 54 8.63 6.73 24.97
CA ASN A 54 9.95 7.34 24.93
C ASN A 54 9.92 8.67 25.68
N ASP A 55 10.78 8.85 26.68
CA ASP A 55 10.85 10.04 27.52
C ASP A 55 9.48 10.51 28.06
N GLN A 56 8.65 9.57 28.50
CA GLN A 56 7.27 9.78 28.97
C GLN A 56 6.31 10.27 27.88
N GLU A 57 6.72 10.31 26.62
CA GLU A 57 5.86 10.57 25.48
C GLU A 57 5.53 9.29 24.70
N LEU A 58 4.29 9.19 24.27
CA LEU A 58 3.89 8.14 23.33
C LEU A 58 4.38 8.52 21.95
N THR A 59 5.17 7.64 21.35
CA THR A 59 5.68 7.76 19.99
C THR A 59 5.19 6.61 19.13
N VAL A 60 4.98 6.87 17.85
CA VAL A 60 4.54 5.85 16.89
C VAL A 60 5.55 5.66 15.78
N GLN A 61 5.66 4.40 15.34
CA GLN A 61 6.44 4.00 14.18
C GLN A 61 5.55 3.18 13.23
N ALA A 62 5.65 3.48 11.93
CA ALA A 62 4.94 2.76 10.89
C ALA A 62 5.69 2.87 9.55
N VAL A 63 5.61 1.83 8.72
CA VAL A 63 6.24 1.77 7.39
C VAL A 63 5.17 1.50 6.34
N LEU A 64 5.09 2.40 5.37
CA LEU A 64 4.19 2.31 4.23
C LEU A 64 4.91 1.64 3.05
N LEU A 65 4.34 0.60 2.49
CA LEU A 65 4.81 -0.07 1.28
C LEU A 65 4.01 0.41 0.07
N GLY A 66 4.66 0.45 -1.10
CA GLY A 66 4.00 0.86 -2.34
C GLY A 66 3.68 2.36 -2.42
N ALA A 67 4.30 3.21 -1.58
CA ALA A 67 4.04 4.65 -1.52
C ALA A 67 4.25 5.38 -2.85
N ILE A 68 5.08 4.86 -3.75
CA ILE A 68 5.27 5.40 -5.09
C ILE A 68 4.98 4.27 -6.09
N PRO A 69 3.74 4.12 -6.54
CA PRO A 69 3.40 3.12 -7.54
C PRO A 69 4.11 3.41 -8.87
N PRO A 70 4.36 2.40 -9.71
CA PRO A 70 5.03 2.60 -11.00
C PRO A 70 4.37 3.66 -11.89
N THR A 71 3.06 3.83 -11.78
CA THR A 71 2.29 4.86 -12.49
C THR A 71 2.69 6.28 -12.12
N PHE A 72 3.27 6.49 -10.93
CA PHE A 72 3.72 7.81 -10.47
C PHE A 72 5.16 8.14 -10.89
N HIS A 73 5.93 7.14 -11.33
CA HIS A 73 7.36 7.34 -11.68
C HIS A 73 7.56 8.35 -12.82
N GLU A 74 6.74 8.27 -13.88
CA GLU A 74 6.84 9.19 -15.01
C GLU A 74 6.52 10.62 -14.60
N HIS A 75 5.46 10.81 -13.81
CA HIS A 75 5.06 12.10 -13.27
C HIS A 75 6.13 12.68 -12.35
N LEU A 76 6.70 11.86 -11.46
CA LEU A 76 7.78 12.27 -10.57
C LEU A 76 9.01 12.72 -11.38
N HIS A 77 9.42 11.95 -12.41
CA HIS A 77 10.55 12.30 -13.27
C HIS A 77 10.30 13.50 -14.17
N SER A 78 9.04 13.86 -14.44
CA SER A 78 8.68 15.12 -15.10
C SER A 78 8.62 16.32 -14.15
N GLY A 79 8.93 16.11 -12.85
CA GLY A 79 8.99 17.17 -11.84
C GLY A 79 7.67 17.37 -11.07
N VAL A 80 6.65 16.51 -11.29
CA VAL A 80 5.41 16.56 -10.52
C VAL A 80 5.67 15.97 -9.13
N ALA A 81 5.33 16.72 -8.09
CA ALA A 81 5.51 16.29 -6.71
C ALA A 81 4.56 15.14 -6.34
N THR A 82 5.05 14.18 -5.57
CA THR A 82 4.20 13.18 -4.92
C THR A 82 4.03 13.55 -3.46
N HIS A 83 2.79 13.62 -3.00
CA HIS A 83 2.41 13.92 -1.62
C HIS A 83 2.01 12.63 -0.91
N ILE A 84 2.60 12.40 0.26
CA ILE A 84 2.29 11.28 1.15
C ILE A 84 1.80 11.85 2.46
N ARG A 85 0.53 11.58 2.80
CA ARG A 85 -0.10 12.03 4.03
C ARG A 85 -0.38 10.85 4.93
N PHE A 86 0.07 10.93 6.17
CA PHE A 86 -0.22 9.97 7.21
C PHE A 86 -1.21 10.58 8.19
N HIS A 87 -2.31 9.90 8.41
CA HIS A 87 -3.26 10.19 9.47
C HIS A 87 -3.00 9.22 10.61
N VAL A 88 -2.69 9.75 11.78
CA VAL A 88 -2.37 8.97 12.98
C VAL A 88 -3.30 9.40 14.09
N GLU A 89 -4.03 8.46 14.68
CA GLU A 89 -4.99 8.72 15.73
C GLU A 89 -4.76 7.84 16.95
N LEU A 90 -4.81 8.43 18.13
CA LEU A 90 -4.80 7.74 19.41
C LEU A 90 -6.23 7.64 19.93
N TRP A 91 -6.64 6.44 20.28
CA TRP A 91 -7.98 6.12 20.75
C TRP A 91 -7.95 5.43 22.10
N GLN A 92 -8.93 5.74 22.94
CA GLN A 92 -9.24 4.98 24.13
C GLN A 92 -10.24 3.87 23.79
N TYR A 93 -9.92 2.65 24.20
CA TYR A 93 -10.79 1.50 24.04
C TYR A 93 -11.71 1.39 25.24
N ASN A 94 -13.02 1.50 25.01
CA ASN A 94 -14.05 1.46 26.05
C ASN A 94 -14.78 0.11 26.14
N GLY A 95 -14.10 -0.97 25.69
CA GLY A 95 -14.68 -2.31 25.67
C GLY A 95 -15.61 -2.55 24.48
N ARG A 96 -16.28 -3.69 24.52
CA ARG A 96 -17.08 -4.17 23.37
C ARG A 96 -18.40 -3.42 23.17
N PHE A 97 -18.95 -2.83 24.24
CA PHE A 97 -20.30 -2.31 24.25
C PHE A 97 -20.39 -0.78 24.23
N LEU A 98 -19.29 -0.10 24.45
CA LEU A 98 -19.23 1.35 24.45
C LEU A 98 -18.44 1.86 23.22
N PRO A 99 -18.79 3.03 22.68
CA PRO A 99 -18.02 3.63 21.61
C PRO A 99 -16.63 4.02 22.12
N ASN A 100 -15.62 3.74 21.29
CA ASN A 100 -14.25 4.18 21.56
C ASN A 100 -14.17 5.70 21.43
N GLU A 101 -13.27 6.32 22.17
CA GLU A 101 -13.06 7.77 22.17
C GLU A 101 -11.73 8.11 21.49
N ARG A 102 -11.77 9.07 20.56
CA ARG A 102 -10.56 9.58 19.92
C ARG A 102 -9.95 10.68 20.79
N LEU A 103 -8.81 10.40 21.38
CA LEU A 103 -8.09 11.33 22.25
C LEU A 103 -7.24 12.33 21.49
N GLN A 104 -6.58 11.88 20.41
CA GLN A 104 -5.63 12.68 19.64
C GLN A 104 -5.67 12.29 18.17
N ALA A 105 -5.47 13.29 17.31
CA ALA A 105 -5.22 13.09 15.88
C ALA A 105 -4.00 13.91 15.45
N ARG A 106 -3.15 13.31 14.64
CA ARG A 106 -2.00 13.96 14.00
C ARG A 106 -2.02 13.67 12.52
N MET A 107 -1.62 14.64 11.73
CA MET A 107 -1.39 14.48 10.30
C MET A 107 0.08 14.85 10.01
N VAL A 108 0.76 13.98 9.29
CA VAL A 108 2.11 14.23 8.78
C VAL A 108 2.03 14.22 7.26
N GLU A 109 2.49 15.28 6.63
CA GLU A 109 2.55 15.35 5.18
C GLU A 109 4.00 15.48 4.73
N ARG A 110 4.38 14.64 3.78
CA ARG A 110 5.68 14.66 3.11
C ARG A 110 5.51 14.82 1.61
N GLN A 111 6.40 15.58 1.03
CA GLN A 111 6.47 15.81 -0.39
C GLN A 111 7.76 15.22 -0.94
N LEU A 112 7.63 14.33 -1.93
CA LEU A 112 8.75 13.82 -2.72
C LEU A 112 8.75 14.53 -4.06
N THR A 113 9.87 15.15 -4.41
CA THR A 113 10.11 15.84 -5.69
C THR A 113 11.37 15.33 -6.36
N TYR A 114 11.43 15.40 -7.68
CA TYR A 114 12.61 15.12 -8.46
C TYR A 114 13.08 16.39 -9.19
N ASN A 115 14.35 16.74 -9.02
CA ASN A 115 14.96 17.83 -9.75
C ASN A 115 15.56 17.28 -11.06
N VAL A 116 14.97 17.64 -12.19
CA VAL A 116 15.38 17.15 -13.52
C VAL A 116 16.77 17.65 -13.95
N VAL A 117 17.26 18.75 -13.35
CA VAL A 117 18.57 19.35 -13.65
C VAL A 117 19.67 18.64 -12.87
N THR A 118 19.53 18.57 -11.53
CA THR A 118 20.53 17.94 -10.65
C THR A 118 20.38 16.42 -10.59
N LYS A 119 19.24 15.87 -11.08
CA LYS A 119 18.86 14.45 -11.02
C LYS A 119 18.82 13.92 -9.58
N GLU A 120 18.30 14.75 -8.68
CA GLU A 120 18.20 14.45 -7.25
C GLU A 120 16.73 14.40 -6.81
N TYR A 121 16.44 13.47 -5.89
CA TYR A 121 15.18 13.38 -5.19
C TYR A 121 15.27 14.16 -3.89
N LYS A 122 14.24 14.92 -3.57
CA LYS A 122 14.13 15.67 -2.32
C LYS A 122 12.86 15.24 -1.60
N VAL A 123 13.00 14.81 -0.35
CA VAL A 123 11.89 14.55 0.58
C VAL A 123 11.84 15.70 1.57
N ALA A 124 10.73 16.42 1.62
CA ALA A 124 10.49 17.51 2.56
C ALA A 124 9.21 17.23 3.37
N SER A 125 9.22 17.56 4.66
CA SER A 125 8.02 17.57 5.49
C SER A 125 7.34 18.92 5.38
N SER A 126 6.05 18.93 5.07
CA SER A 126 5.26 20.17 4.93
C SER A 126 4.36 20.41 6.14
N THR A 127 3.93 19.36 6.83
CA THR A 127 3.02 19.44 7.97
C THR A 127 3.32 18.37 9.01
N GLY A 128 3.13 18.69 10.28
CA GLY A 128 3.07 17.74 11.40
C GLY A 128 4.41 17.22 11.92
N GLU A 129 5.51 17.46 11.22
CA GLU A 129 6.84 17.01 11.57
C GLU A 129 7.86 18.11 11.23
N GLN A 130 8.73 18.44 12.19
CA GLN A 130 9.89 19.31 11.93
C GLN A 130 11.08 18.44 11.55
N ARG A 131 11.33 18.32 10.26
CA ARG A 131 12.42 17.53 9.71
C ARG A 131 13.11 18.32 8.59
N GLU A 132 14.42 18.31 8.59
CA GLU A 132 15.18 18.89 7.48
C GLU A 132 14.93 18.09 6.19
N PRO A 133 14.89 18.78 5.04
CA PRO A 133 14.74 18.11 3.76
C PRO A 133 15.88 17.12 3.51
N TYR A 134 15.51 15.92 3.11
CA TYR A 134 16.47 14.88 2.75
C TYR A 134 16.66 14.84 1.23
N VAL A 135 17.91 14.82 0.77
CA VAL A 135 18.25 14.82 -0.66
C VAL A 135 19.13 13.60 -0.98
N THR A 136 18.78 12.89 -2.05
CA THR A 136 19.54 11.72 -2.54
C THR A 136 19.37 11.56 -4.04
N LYS A 137 20.27 10.78 -4.67
CA LYS A 137 20.15 10.37 -6.08
C LYS A 137 19.48 9.01 -6.26
N ASP A 138 19.23 8.30 -5.16
CA ASP A 138 18.60 6.99 -5.16
C ASP A 138 17.10 7.11 -4.85
N LEU A 139 16.25 6.72 -5.83
CA LEU A 139 14.80 6.71 -5.68
C LEU A 139 14.34 5.78 -4.54
N ARG A 140 14.98 4.61 -4.37
CA ARG A 140 14.58 3.66 -3.33
C ARG A 140 14.82 4.23 -1.94
N GLU A 141 15.93 4.94 -1.77
CA GLU A 141 16.26 5.60 -0.53
C GLU A 141 15.28 6.78 -0.26
N ALA A 142 14.98 7.58 -1.29
CA ALA A 142 13.98 8.65 -1.19
C ALA A 142 12.60 8.08 -0.81
N GLN A 143 12.18 6.99 -1.46
CA GLN A 143 10.93 6.29 -1.14
C GLN A 143 10.92 5.82 0.31
N ARG A 144 11.98 5.17 0.79
CA ARG A 144 12.11 4.72 2.18
C ARG A 144 11.94 5.88 3.15
N VAL A 145 12.65 6.99 2.93
CA VAL A 145 12.57 8.17 3.80
C VAL A 145 11.19 8.81 3.78
N ALA A 146 10.52 8.83 2.62
CA ALA A 146 9.18 9.38 2.46
C ALA A 146 8.10 8.51 3.11
N SER A 147 8.31 7.17 3.16
CA SER A 147 7.32 6.17 3.56
C SER A 147 7.35 5.78 5.04
N GLU A 148 8.37 6.19 5.79
CA GLU A 148 8.54 5.81 7.19
C GLU A 148 8.11 6.91 8.15
N ILE A 149 7.21 6.59 9.09
CA ILE A 149 7.03 7.37 10.30
C ILE A 149 7.97 6.78 11.36
N ARG A 150 8.81 7.61 11.97
CA ARG A 150 9.69 7.21 13.08
C ARG A 150 9.60 8.21 14.22
N GLY A 151 9.16 7.72 15.38
CA GLY A 151 9.13 8.51 16.60
C GLY A 151 8.19 9.72 16.57
N LEU A 152 7.10 9.64 15.80
CA LEU A 152 6.08 10.69 15.79
C LEU A 152 5.42 10.76 17.17
N LYS A 153 5.56 11.91 17.84
CA LYS A 153 5.00 12.17 19.16
C LYS A 153 3.49 12.33 19.07
N LEU A 154 2.76 11.53 19.85
CA LEU A 154 1.31 11.60 19.97
C LEU A 154 0.86 12.42 21.18
N GLY A 155 1.62 12.37 22.26
CA GLY A 155 1.35 13.11 23.49
C GLY A 155 2.02 12.50 24.70
N ALA A 156 1.91 13.21 25.84
CA ALA A 156 2.48 12.74 27.08
C ALA A 156 1.69 11.54 27.63
N ALA A 157 2.39 10.48 28.04
CA ALA A 157 1.78 9.32 28.70
C ALA A 157 1.09 9.70 30.03
N SER A 158 1.58 10.77 30.69
CA SER A 158 0.99 11.28 31.92
C SER A 158 -0.42 11.84 31.74
N ALA A 159 -0.83 12.19 30.53
CA ALA A 159 -2.17 12.64 30.21
C ALA A 159 -3.20 11.50 30.07
N LEU A 160 -2.74 10.23 30.06
CA LEU A 160 -3.58 9.07 29.92
C LEU A 160 -3.93 8.45 31.27
N ASP A 161 -5.13 7.87 31.38
CA ASP A 161 -5.52 7.13 32.58
C ASP A 161 -4.71 5.81 32.65
N PRO A 162 -4.00 5.52 33.74
CA PRO A 162 -3.26 4.26 33.91
C PRO A 162 -4.13 3.00 33.86
N ARG A 163 -5.44 3.13 34.07
CA ARG A 163 -6.39 2.02 34.03
C ARG A 163 -7.03 1.86 32.65
N GLY A 164 -6.79 2.82 31.75
CA GLY A 164 -7.32 2.81 30.38
C GLY A 164 -6.59 1.85 29.47
N GLU A 165 -7.28 1.33 28.47
CA GLU A 165 -6.71 0.62 27.34
C GLU A 165 -6.75 1.53 26.12
N TYR A 166 -5.68 1.55 25.35
CA TYR A 166 -5.53 2.45 24.21
C TYR A 166 -5.08 1.70 22.97
N TYR A 167 -5.27 2.28 21.80
CA TYR A 167 -4.66 1.84 20.56
C TYR A 167 -4.38 3.04 19.64
N VAL A 168 -3.42 2.86 18.77
CA VAL A 168 -3.14 3.81 17.70
C VAL A 168 -3.65 3.22 16.40
N GLN A 169 -4.28 4.04 15.57
CA GLN A 169 -4.56 3.64 14.19
C GLN A 169 -3.89 4.61 13.22
N VAL A 170 -3.44 4.07 12.10
CA VAL A 170 -2.80 4.82 11.03
C VAL A 170 -3.47 4.54 9.70
N ARG A 171 -3.50 5.57 8.86
CA ARG A 171 -3.93 5.50 7.46
C ARG A 171 -3.01 6.40 6.63
N ALA A 172 -2.75 6.05 5.39
CA ALA A 172 -1.97 6.86 4.49
C ALA A 172 -2.74 7.16 3.20
N ASP A 173 -2.55 8.38 2.69
CA ASP A 173 -2.98 8.83 1.37
C ASP A 173 -1.74 9.21 0.57
N VAL A 174 -1.69 8.79 -0.70
CA VAL A 174 -0.64 9.19 -1.64
C VAL A 174 -1.29 9.83 -2.84
N SER A 175 -0.80 10.99 -3.28
CA SER A 175 -1.36 11.73 -4.43
C SER A 175 -0.30 12.47 -5.22
N LEU A 176 -0.57 12.69 -6.50
CA LEU A 176 0.24 13.53 -7.38
C LEU A 176 -0.19 15.00 -7.27
N GLY A 177 0.78 15.92 -7.34
CA GLY A 177 0.53 17.34 -7.51
C GLY A 177 -0.23 18.07 -6.40
N GLY A 178 -0.43 17.46 -5.23
CA GLY A 178 -1.17 18.08 -4.12
C GLY A 178 -2.67 18.32 -4.38
N VAL A 179 -3.25 17.67 -5.38
CA VAL A 179 -4.64 17.83 -5.82
C VAL A 179 -5.62 17.28 -4.78
N ASN A 180 -6.87 17.75 -4.84
CA ASN A 180 -7.97 17.23 -4.03
C ASN A 180 -8.04 15.68 -4.15
N THR A 181 -7.71 15.00 -3.06
CA THR A 181 -7.57 13.52 -3.01
C THR A 181 -8.83 12.77 -3.43
N PHE A 182 -10.00 13.38 -3.35
CA PHE A 182 -11.24 12.75 -3.79
C PHE A 182 -11.31 12.65 -5.33
N LEU A 183 -11.06 13.75 -6.04
CA LEU A 183 -11.05 13.74 -7.51
C LEU A 183 -9.86 12.95 -8.05
N ALA A 184 -8.69 13.10 -7.46
CA ALA A 184 -7.48 12.38 -7.82
C ALA A 184 -7.62 10.85 -7.67
N ARG A 185 -8.44 10.35 -6.74
CA ARG A 185 -8.77 8.91 -6.66
C ARG A 185 -9.59 8.41 -7.84
N LEU A 186 -10.51 9.23 -8.35
CA LEU A 186 -11.32 8.86 -9.50
C LEU A 186 -10.49 8.79 -10.79
N THR A 187 -9.43 9.58 -10.90
CA THR A 187 -8.50 9.60 -12.04
C THR A 187 -7.31 8.65 -11.90
N GLY A 188 -7.17 7.98 -10.73
CA GLY A 188 -6.01 7.12 -10.44
C GLY A 188 -4.75 7.90 -10.04
N GLU A 189 -4.87 9.19 -9.77
CA GLU A 189 -3.77 10.09 -9.33
C GLU A 189 -3.62 10.12 -7.80
N ALA A 190 -4.44 9.37 -7.07
CA ALA A 190 -4.34 9.19 -5.63
C ALA A 190 -4.74 7.77 -5.22
N GLU A 191 -4.02 7.25 -4.23
CA GLU A 191 -4.28 5.97 -3.58
C GLU A 191 -4.39 6.18 -2.06
N GLN A 192 -5.16 5.33 -1.38
CA GLN A 192 -5.36 5.39 0.07
C GLN A 192 -5.34 3.98 0.66
N THR A 193 -4.73 3.83 1.84
CA THR A 193 -4.82 2.58 2.61
C THR A 193 -6.10 2.52 3.44
N ASP A 194 -6.44 1.33 3.89
CA ASP A 194 -7.34 1.17 5.02
C ASP A 194 -6.68 1.63 6.34
N TRP A 195 -7.50 1.77 7.40
CA TRP A 195 -7.01 2.00 8.74
C TRP A 195 -6.38 0.74 9.32
N VAL A 196 -5.13 0.84 9.75
CA VAL A 196 -4.40 -0.24 10.43
C VAL A 196 -4.23 0.12 11.90
N ARG A 197 -4.58 -0.80 12.80
CA ARG A 197 -4.54 -0.61 14.26
C ARG A 197 -3.34 -1.30 14.89
N SER A 198 -2.76 -0.65 15.90
CA SER A 198 -1.79 -1.27 16.81
C SER A 198 -2.45 -2.38 17.65
N THR A 199 -1.63 -3.09 18.42
CA THR A 199 -2.12 -3.83 19.58
C THR A 199 -2.68 -2.85 20.64
N LEU A 200 -3.52 -3.35 21.56
CA LEU A 200 -3.93 -2.59 22.74
C LEU A 200 -2.70 -2.36 23.63
N LEU A 201 -2.63 -1.19 24.21
CA LEU A 201 -1.57 -0.78 25.13
C LEU A 201 -2.17 -0.22 26.41
N THR A 202 -1.47 -0.41 27.51
CA THR A 202 -1.73 0.18 28.83
C THR A 202 -0.53 1.00 29.23
N VAL A 203 -0.75 2.11 29.91
CA VAL A 203 0.34 2.96 30.41
C VAL A 203 0.56 2.67 31.87
N THR A 204 1.64 1.91 32.19
CA THR A 204 2.01 1.66 33.57
C THR A 204 2.88 2.79 34.08
N ARG A 205 2.49 3.47 35.16
CA ARG A 205 3.34 4.44 35.84
C ARG A 205 4.28 3.68 36.79
N THR A 206 5.55 3.66 36.48
CA THR A 206 6.56 3.26 37.45
C THR A 206 6.64 4.36 38.52
N GLN A 207 6.33 4.03 39.76
CA GLN A 207 6.50 4.91 40.94
C GLN A 207 7.96 5.11 41.26
#